data_422282fa55422ff863f79024d18f1fc2
#
_entry.id   422282fa55422ff863f79024d18f1fc2
#
_cell.length_a   1.000
_cell.length_b   1.000
_cell.length_c   1.000
_cell.angle_alpha   90.00
_cell.angle_beta   90.00
_cell.angle_gamma   90.00
#
_symmetry.space_group_name_H-M   'P 1'
#
loop_
_entity.id
_entity.type
_entity.pdbx_description
1 polymer ?
#
loop_
_entity_poly.entity_id
_entity_poly.type
_entity_poly.pdbx_seq_one_letter_code
_entity_poly.pdbx_strand_id
1 'polypeptide(L)'
;VTPEEALAQGLVREVPPPARCAHCGRPLRPLGVPVFGSVAWVSHEPCECDGAERERREEERRALDEMAAERERRLERSGIPLRFRKATPTEARCAAYADALPESGPNGLFIHGPVGTGKTHNAAAVAIAASDRGLRTVFTSAITIFSSIRETFDGGGSSKRALERYSSCEMLVLDDLGKESSSRWSLMTLFTIVNARYEGMRPTVVTSQYTLSQLRSRLASTGEAETAAAIASRIAATCADVELTGPDLRRGAWGQRDARLARGTDPGRGRSRLDGFR
;
A
#
# COMPACT_ATOMS: atom_id res chain seq x y z
N VAL A 1 21.04 -30.94 -11.41
CA VAL A 1 21.70 -32.00 -12.24
C VAL A 1 20.79 -33.18 -12.41
N THR A 2 20.83 -33.79 -13.56
CA THR A 2 20.17 -35.07 -13.85
C THR A 2 20.96 -36.25 -13.28
N PRO A 3 20.36 -37.46 -13.17
CA PRO A 3 21.10 -38.67 -12.76
C PRO A 3 22.31 -38.96 -13.62
N GLU A 4 22.20 -38.82 -14.92
CA GLU A 4 23.26 -39.10 -15.88
C GLU A 4 24.44 -38.09 -15.70
N GLU A 5 24.15 -36.82 -15.49
CA GLU A 5 25.16 -35.78 -15.22
C GLU A 5 25.86 -36.02 -13.88
N ALA A 6 25.12 -36.40 -12.84
CA ALA A 6 25.67 -36.66 -11.52
C ALA A 6 26.61 -37.85 -11.50
N LEU A 7 26.27 -38.93 -12.22
CA LEU A 7 27.12 -40.11 -12.41
C LEU A 7 28.36 -39.79 -13.24
N ALA A 8 28.19 -39.06 -14.35
CA ALA A 8 29.31 -38.66 -15.22
C ALA A 8 30.35 -37.76 -14.50
N GLN A 9 29.90 -36.93 -13.58
CA GLN A 9 30.75 -36.08 -12.73
C GLN A 9 31.30 -36.78 -11.49
N GLY A 10 30.96 -38.06 -11.25
CA GLY A 10 31.39 -38.80 -10.10
C GLY A 10 30.85 -38.31 -8.74
N LEU A 11 29.76 -37.50 -8.77
CA LEU A 11 29.16 -36.88 -7.58
C LEU A 11 28.29 -37.89 -6.77
N VAL A 12 27.85 -38.97 -7.41
CA VAL A 12 27.04 -40.03 -6.76
C VAL A 12 27.46 -41.40 -7.26
N ARG A 13 27.25 -42.43 -6.45
CA ARG A 13 27.46 -43.84 -6.81
C ARG A 13 26.14 -44.55 -7.17
N GLU A 14 25.05 -44.10 -6.58
CA GLU A 14 23.71 -44.64 -6.80
C GLU A 14 22.70 -43.49 -7.01
N VAL A 15 21.72 -43.77 -7.86
CA VAL A 15 20.60 -42.85 -8.16
C VAL A 15 19.35 -43.40 -7.48
N PRO A 16 18.52 -42.58 -6.83
CA PRO A 16 17.28 -43.03 -6.26
C PRO A 16 16.32 -43.55 -7.31
N PRO A 17 15.44 -44.50 -6.99
CA PRO A 17 14.45 -45.00 -7.91
C PRO A 17 13.56 -43.84 -8.40
N PRO A 18 13.12 -43.85 -9.69
CA PRO A 18 12.24 -42.81 -10.21
C PRO A 18 10.91 -42.85 -9.48
N ALA A 19 10.41 -41.63 -9.10
CA ALA A 19 9.03 -41.49 -8.63
C ALA A 19 8.05 -41.77 -9.77
N ARG A 20 6.80 -42.02 -9.45
CA ARG A 20 5.75 -42.18 -10.47
C ARG A 20 4.78 -41.00 -10.41
N CYS A 21 4.40 -40.49 -11.57
CA CYS A 21 3.35 -39.49 -11.67
C CYS A 21 2.05 -40.02 -11.07
N ALA A 22 1.44 -39.27 -10.16
CA ALA A 22 0.20 -39.64 -9.49
C ALA A 22 -1.01 -39.77 -10.47
N HIS A 23 -0.94 -39.07 -11.60
CA HIS A 23 -2.04 -39.02 -12.57
C HIS A 23 -1.94 -40.09 -13.66
N CYS A 24 -0.74 -40.31 -14.21
CA CYS A 24 -0.58 -41.21 -15.35
C CYS A 24 0.35 -42.40 -15.11
N GLY A 25 0.96 -42.49 -13.92
CA GLY A 25 1.87 -43.58 -13.56
C GLY A 25 3.26 -43.55 -14.24
N ARG A 26 3.53 -42.58 -15.13
CA ARG A 26 4.82 -42.43 -15.81
C ARG A 26 5.95 -42.29 -14.79
N PRO A 27 7.09 -42.97 -14.96
CA PRO A 27 8.27 -42.74 -14.13
C PRO A 27 8.83 -41.35 -14.37
N LEU A 28 9.18 -40.64 -13.28
CA LEU A 28 9.72 -39.28 -13.26
C LEU A 28 11.18 -39.34 -12.85
N ARG A 29 12.06 -38.73 -13.62
CA ARG A 29 13.50 -38.71 -13.30
C ARG A 29 13.75 -37.82 -12.07
N PRO A 30 14.59 -38.26 -11.13
CA PRO A 30 14.97 -37.41 -10.03
C PRO A 30 15.85 -36.25 -10.51
N LEU A 31 15.68 -35.08 -9.87
CA LEU A 31 16.49 -33.89 -10.08
C LEU A 31 17.23 -33.55 -8.79
N GLY A 32 18.54 -33.36 -8.89
CA GLY A 32 19.42 -33.07 -7.77
C GLY A 32 20.11 -31.73 -7.85
N VAL A 33 20.57 -31.25 -6.70
CA VAL A 33 21.41 -30.07 -6.55
C VAL A 33 22.78 -30.51 -6.03
N PRO A 34 23.89 -30.12 -6.66
CA PRO A 34 25.22 -30.40 -6.14
C PRO A 34 25.44 -29.69 -4.79
N VAL A 35 25.86 -30.45 -3.78
CA VAL A 35 26.11 -29.95 -2.43
C VAL A 35 27.42 -30.58 -1.92
N PHE A 36 28.46 -29.78 -1.70
CA PHE A 36 29.74 -30.22 -1.12
C PHE A 36 30.36 -31.49 -1.72
N GLY A 37 30.34 -31.60 -3.07
CA GLY A 37 30.94 -32.77 -3.76
C GLY A 37 30.04 -34.00 -3.82
N SER A 38 28.78 -33.89 -3.45
CA SER A 38 27.73 -34.90 -3.58
C SER A 38 26.48 -34.27 -4.22
N VAL A 39 25.41 -35.06 -4.40
CA VAL A 39 24.12 -34.55 -4.91
C VAL A 39 23.03 -34.85 -3.89
N ALA A 40 22.30 -33.76 -3.53
CA ALA A 40 21.03 -33.87 -2.81
C ALA A 40 19.89 -33.95 -3.83
N TRP A 41 19.15 -35.05 -3.83
CA TRP A 41 17.96 -35.23 -4.69
C TRP A 41 16.78 -34.50 -4.06
N VAL A 42 16.31 -33.42 -4.71
CA VAL A 42 15.34 -32.46 -4.14
C VAL A 42 13.98 -32.48 -4.81
N SER A 43 13.90 -32.97 -6.07
CA SER A 43 12.65 -32.99 -6.84
C SER A 43 12.70 -34.06 -7.94
N HIS A 44 11.69 -34.04 -8.79
CA HIS A 44 11.61 -34.88 -9.99
C HIS A 44 11.23 -34.00 -11.19
N GLU A 45 11.57 -34.48 -12.41
CA GLU A 45 11.08 -33.84 -13.62
C GLU A 45 9.55 -33.75 -13.61
N PRO A 46 8.96 -32.60 -13.99
CA PRO A 46 7.52 -32.47 -14.04
C PRO A 46 6.92 -33.37 -15.14
N CYS A 47 5.81 -34.04 -14.82
CA CYS A 47 5.06 -34.78 -15.80
C CYS A 47 4.25 -33.82 -16.71
N GLU A 48 4.23 -34.08 -18.00
CA GLU A 48 3.48 -33.28 -19.00
C GLU A 48 2.10 -33.87 -19.31
N CYS A 49 1.58 -34.81 -18.50
CA CYS A 49 0.23 -35.34 -18.72
C CYS A 49 -0.83 -34.33 -18.27
N ASP A 50 -2.02 -34.39 -18.87
CA ASP A 50 -3.13 -33.46 -18.60
C ASP A 50 -3.49 -33.35 -17.11
N GLY A 51 -3.36 -34.44 -16.34
CA GLY A 51 -3.62 -34.43 -14.90
C GLY A 51 -2.59 -33.61 -14.13
N ALA A 52 -1.30 -33.82 -14.39
CA ALA A 52 -0.21 -33.09 -13.75
C ALA A 52 -0.21 -31.60 -14.17
N GLU A 53 -0.56 -31.31 -15.41
CA GLU A 53 -0.66 -29.93 -15.88
C GLU A 53 -1.82 -29.19 -15.21
N ARG A 54 -2.98 -29.83 -15.06
CA ARG A 54 -4.12 -29.25 -14.33
C ARG A 54 -3.78 -28.99 -12.88
N GLU A 55 -3.13 -29.92 -12.19
CA GLU A 55 -2.71 -29.75 -10.80
C GLU A 55 -1.76 -28.55 -10.64
N ARG A 56 -0.74 -28.41 -11.49
CA ARG A 56 0.17 -27.25 -11.48
C ARG A 56 -0.57 -25.93 -11.70
N ARG A 57 -1.48 -25.88 -12.66
CA ARG A 57 -2.29 -24.67 -12.90
C ARG A 57 -3.18 -24.31 -11.72
N GLU A 58 -3.72 -25.31 -11.02
CA GLU A 58 -4.51 -25.08 -9.81
C GLU A 58 -3.64 -24.62 -8.65
N GLU A 59 -2.44 -25.17 -8.47
CA GLU A 59 -1.49 -24.75 -7.46
C GLU A 59 -1.00 -23.32 -7.70
N GLU A 60 -0.63 -23.00 -8.96
CA GLU A 60 -0.25 -21.63 -9.34
C GLU A 60 -1.38 -20.64 -9.07
N ARG A 61 -2.61 -20.99 -9.41
CA ARG A 61 -3.77 -20.14 -9.14
C ARG A 61 -3.97 -19.93 -7.65
N ARG A 62 -3.90 -21.00 -6.83
CA ARG A 62 -4.02 -20.89 -5.36
C ARG A 62 -2.92 -20.01 -4.78
N ALA A 63 -1.68 -20.18 -5.23
CA ALA A 63 -0.57 -19.34 -4.78
C ALA A 63 -0.78 -17.86 -5.13
N LEU A 64 -1.27 -17.55 -6.34
CA LEU A 64 -1.61 -16.18 -6.74
C LEU A 64 -2.76 -15.60 -5.91
N ASP A 65 -3.80 -16.39 -5.64
CA ASP A 65 -4.94 -15.96 -4.81
C ASP A 65 -4.50 -15.69 -3.36
N GLU A 66 -3.62 -16.53 -2.79
CA GLU A 66 -3.05 -16.35 -1.47
C GLU A 66 -2.17 -15.09 -1.40
N MET A 67 -1.33 -14.86 -2.39
CA MET A 67 -0.50 -13.65 -2.47
C MET A 67 -1.37 -12.39 -2.57
N ALA A 68 -2.42 -12.43 -3.39
CA ALA A 68 -3.36 -11.31 -3.52
C ALA A 68 -4.10 -11.03 -2.21
N ALA A 69 -4.57 -12.08 -1.51
CA ALA A 69 -5.23 -11.96 -0.23
C ALA A 69 -4.30 -11.41 0.86
N GLU A 70 -3.04 -11.84 0.90
CA GLU A 70 -2.06 -11.30 1.87
C GLU A 70 -1.72 -9.84 1.56
N ARG A 71 -1.58 -9.48 0.27
CA ARG A 71 -1.41 -8.09 -0.13
C ARG A 71 -2.57 -7.23 0.35
N GLU A 72 -3.80 -7.67 0.16
CA GLU A 72 -4.99 -6.93 0.59
C GLU A 72 -5.03 -6.76 2.12
N ARG A 73 -4.76 -7.83 2.90
CA ARG A 73 -4.63 -7.75 4.36
C ARG A 73 -3.55 -6.76 4.80
N ARG A 74 -2.43 -6.70 4.09
CA ARG A 74 -1.33 -5.77 4.38
C ARG A 74 -1.75 -4.31 4.14
N LEU A 75 -2.44 -4.04 3.04
CA LEU A 75 -3.00 -2.71 2.75
C LEU A 75 -4.06 -2.29 3.78
N GLU A 76 -4.87 -3.23 4.24
CA GLU A 76 -5.86 -2.98 5.29
C GLU A 76 -5.19 -2.62 6.63
N ARG A 77 -4.23 -3.40 7.07
CA ARG A 77 -3.45 -3.12 8.29
C ARG A 77 -2.70 -1.79 8.24
N SER A 78 -2.31 -1.35 7.06
CA SER A 78 -1.67 -0.05 6.87
C SER A 78 -2.62 1.13 7.03
N GLY A 79 -3.94 0.92 7.05
CA GLY A 79 -4.94 1.96 7.17
C GLY A 79 -5.25 2.68 5.86
N ILE A 80 -4.77 2.20 4.71
CA ILE A 80 -5.11 2.77 3.40
C ILE A 80 -6.62 2.58 3.14
N PRO A 81 -7.38 3.68 2.93
CA PRO A 81 -8.81 3.57 2.70
C PRO A 81 -9.15 2.70 1.49
N LEU A 82 -10.16 1.86 1.59
CA LEU A 82 -10.58 0.92 0.54
C LEU A 82 -10.69 1.57 -0.85
N ARG A 83 -11.22 2.80 -0.89
CA ARG A 83 -11.35 3.59 -2.12
C ARG A 83 -10.03 3.78 -2.86
N PHE A 84 -8.90 3.83 -2.14
CA PHE A 84 -7.58 4.14 -2.68
C PHE A 84 -6.64 2.94 -2.77
N ARG A 85 -7.06 1.72 -2.41
CA ARG A 85 -6.21 0.50 -2.44
C ARG A 85 -5.76 0.07 -3.83
N LYS A 86 -6.29 0.71 -4.88
CA LYS A 86 -5.87 0.53 -6.29
C LYS A 86 -5.29 1.81 -6.89
N ALA A 87 -4.93 2.78 -6.05
CA ALA A 87 -4.36 4.03 -6.52
C ALA A 87 -2.97 3.80 -7.14
N THR A 88 -2.74 4.49 -8.25
CA THR A 88 -1.42 4.63 -8.89
C THR A 88 -1.06 6.11 -8.92
N PRO A 89 0.24 6.48 -8.84
CA PRO A 89 0.63 7.88 -8.86
C PRO A 89 0.17 8.54 -10.17
N THR A 90 -0.45 9.71 -10.06
CA THR A 90 -0.85 10.54 -11.19
C THR A 90 0.03 11.78 -11.34
N GLU A 91 0.82 12.10 -10.32
CA GLU A 91 1.80 13.17 -10.27
C GLU A 91 3.21 12.62 -10.44
N ALA A 92 4.01 13.20 -11.34
CA ALA A 92 5.32 12.69 -11.71
C ALA A 92 6.31 12.61 -10.53
N ARG A 93 6.30 13.59 -9.63
CA ARG A 93 7.15 13.56 -8.43
C ARG A 93 6.75 12.47 -7.45
N CYS A 94 5.46 12.19 -7.33
CA CYS A 94 4.95 11.10 -6.51
C CYS A 94 5.33 9.74 -7.12
N ALA A 95 5.28 9.60 -8.44
CA ALA A 95 5.72 8.39 -9.15
C ALA A 95 7.22 8.16 -8.95
N ALA A 96 8.05 9.17 -9.22
CA ALA A 96 9.49 9.08 -9.04
C ALA A 96 9.89 8.74 -7.58
N TYR A 97 9.20 9.34 -6.59
CA TYR A 97 9.43 9.02 -5.19
C TYR A 97 9.03 7.58 -4.86
N ALA A 98 7.87 7.13 -5.35
CA ALA A 98 7.42 5.75 -5.18
C ALA A 98 8.41 4.74 -5.79
N ASP A 99 8.98 5.04 -6.95
CA ASP A 99 9.94 4.18 -7.63
C ASP A 99 11.30 4.13 -6.90
N ALA A 100 11.72 5.24 -6.29
CA ALA A 100 12.99 5.35 -5.55
C ALA A 100 12.96 4.75 -4.13
N LEU A 101 11.79 4.32 -3.61
CA LEU A 101 11.71 3.67 -2.29
C LEU A 101 12.39 2.29 -2.32
N PRO A 102 13.11 1.89 -1.26
CA PRO A 102 13.46 2.58 0.00
C PRO A 102 14.72 3.45 -0.08
N GLU A 103 15.33 3.56 -1.27
CA GLU A 103 16.64 4.19 -1.45
C GLU A 103 16.53 5.71 -1.60
N SER A 104 17.41 6.40 -0.93
CA SER A 104 17.88 7.78 -1.02
C SER A 104 17.12 8.78 -1.91
N GLY A 105 16.61 9.80 -1.28
CA GLY A 105 16.01 11.01 -1.84
C GLY A 105 15.57 11.89 -0.68
N PRO A 106 14.78 12.95 -0.89
CA PRO A 106 14.10 13.60 0.21
C PRO A 106 13.30 12.53 0.96
N ASN A 107 13.41 12.53 2.30
CA ASN A 107 12.84 11.47 3.14
C ASN A 107 11.30 11.42 3.10
N GLY A 108 10.66 12.34 2.37
CA GLY A 108 9.22 12.40 2.26
C GLY A 108 8.71 13.35 1.19
N LEU A 109 7.37 13.48 1.15
CA LEU A 109 6.67 14.41 0.28
C LEU A 109 5.73 15.28 1.10
N PHE A 110 5.67 16.58 0.79
CA PHE A 110 4.63 17.49 1.22
C PHE A 110 3.73 17.81 0.03
N ILE A 111 2.57 17.14 -0.04
CA ILE A 111 1.63 17.24 -1.16
C ILE A 111 0.52 18.21 -0.77
N HIS A 112 0.45 19.38 -1.42
CA HIS A 112 -0.54 20.38 -1.08
C HIS A 112 -1.32 20.90 -2.29
N GLY A 113 -2.41 21.62 -2.03
CA GLY A 113 -3.26 22.21 -3.07
C GLY A 113 -4.75 22.13 -2.76
N PRO A 114 -5.62 22.66 -3.65
CA PRO A 114 -7.06 22.75 -3.45
C PRO A 114 -7.73 21.38 -3.21
N VAL A 115 -8.97 21.43 -2.73
CA VAL A 115 -9.79 20.22 -2.51
C VAL A 115 -10.04 19.51 -3.85
N GLY A 116 -9.96 18.18 -3.84
CA GLY A 116 -10.31 17.37 -5.02
C GLY A 116 -9.19 17.17 -6.04
N THR A 117 -8.01 17.79 -5.88
CA THR A 117 -6.89 17.69 -6.83
C THR A 117 -6.11 16.37 -6.81
N GLY A 118 -6.50 15.39 -5.98
CA GLY A 118 -5.85 14.06 -5.96
C GLY A 118 -4.75 13.90 -4.94
N LYS A 119 -4.60 14.77 -3.93
CA LYS A 119 -3.58 14.66 -2.87
C LYS A 119 -3.59 13.31 -2.17
N THR A 120 -4.73 12.96 -1.56
CA THR A 120 -4.93 11.67 -0.87
C THR A 120 -4.70 10.48 -1.82
N HIS A 121 -5.08 10.60 -3.10
CA HIS A 121 -4.86 9.56 -4.11
C HIS A 121 -3.37 9.30 -4.33
N ASN A 122 -2.58 10.35 -4.58
CA ASN A 122 -1.14 10.23 -4.77
C ASN A 122 -0.42 9.75 -3.50
N ALA A 123 -0.82 10.26 -2.32
CA ALA A 123 -0.28 9.78 -1.05
C ALA A 123 -0.57 8.30 -0.81
N ALA A 124 -1.79 7.84 -1.13
CA ALA A 124 -2.15 6.43 -1.05
C ALA A 124 -1.36 5.57 -2.05
N ALA A 125 -1.14 6.06 -3.26
CA ALA A 125 -0.33 5.37 -4.27
C ALA A 125 1.13 5.17 -3.79
N VAL A 126 1.73 6.18 -3.18
CA VAL A 126 3.06 6.08 -2.55
C VAL A 126 3.05 5.08 -1.38
N ALA A 127 2.01 5.12 -0.52
CA ALA A 127 1.86 4.19 0.58
C ALA A 127 1.73 2.73 0.12
N ILE A 128 1.01 2.49 -0.98
CA ILE A 128 0.89 1.17 -1.62
C ILE A 128 2.26 0.70 -2.10
N ALA A 129 3.00 1.54 -2.82
CA ALA A 129 4.33 1.21 -3.32
C ALA A 129 5.30 0.85 -2.17
N ALA A 130 5.27 1.59 -1.06
CA ALA A 130 6.03 1.28 0.14
C ALA A 130 5.63 -0.06 0.76
N SER A 131 4.32 -0.29 0.92
CA SER A 131 3.77 -1.54 1.45
C SER A 131 4.11 -2.75 0.56
N ASP A 132 4.06 -2.61 -0.76
CA ASP A 132 4.39 -3.69 -1.70
C ASP A 132 5.89 -4.04 -1.66
N ARG A 133 6.75 -3.11 -1.25
CA ARG A 133 8.18 -3.35 -0.96
C ARG A 133 8.44 -3.89 0.46
N GLY A 134 7.40 -4.18 1.22
CA GLY A 134 7.50 -4.75 2.56
C GLY A 134 7.69 -3.75 3.69
N LEU A 135 7.69 -2.43 3.42
CA LEU A 135 7.83 -1.42 4.45
C LEU A 135 6.58 -1.38 5.36
N ARG A 136 6.80 -1.31 6.68
CA ARG A 136 5.71 -1.12 7.66
C ARG A 136 5.11 0.27 7.48
N THR A 137 4.04 0.34 6.72
CA THR A 137 3.36 1.57 6.32
C THR A 137 2.18 1.86 7.23
N VAL A 138 2.03 3.12 7.64
CA VAL A 138 0.85 3.63 8.35
C VAL A 138 0.28 4.80 7.58
N PHE A 139 -0.96 4.67 7.15
CA PHE A 139 -1.76 5.73 6.53
C PHE A 139 -2.81 6.21 7.51
N THR A 140 -2.80 7.49 7.88
CA THR A 140 -3.68 8.03 8.91
C THR A 140 -3.84 9.54 8.76
N SER A 141 -4.77 10.12 9.51
CA SER A 141 -4.91 11.59 9.67
C SER A 141 -4.49 12.03 11.08
N ALA A 142 -4.18 13.30 11.26
CA ALA A 142 -3.90 13.87 12.56
C ALA A 142 -5.08 13.68 13.53
N ILE A 143 -6.30 13.80 13.06
CA ILE A 143 -7.52 13.56 13.84
C ILE A 143 -7.56 12.13 14.36
N THR A 144 -7.30 11.14 13.51
CA THR A 144 -7.26 9.73 13.90
C THR A 144 -6.16 9.44 14.91
N ILE A 145 -4.97 10.03 14.74
CA ILE A 145 -3.87 9.90 15.70
C ILE A 145 -4.32 10.40 17.09
N PHE A 146 -4.89 11.60 17.13
CA PHE A 146 -5.31 12.21 18.40
C PHE A 146 -6.42 11.41 19.08
N SER A 147 -7.39 10.90 18.33
CA SER A 147 -8.44 10.04 18.88
C SER A 147 -7.86 8.74 19.43
N SER A 148 -7.00 8.05 18.67
CA SER A 148 -6.41 6.79 19.11
C SER A 148 -5.53 6.92 20.36
N ILE A 149 -4.82 8.05 20.52
CA ILE A 149 -4.03 8.30 21.73
C ILE A 149 -4.95 8.64 22.92
N ARG A 150 -6.02 9.42 22.72
CA ARG A 150 -6.99 9.73 23.79
C ARG A 150 -7.70 8.48 24.31
N GLU A 151 -8.10 7.59 23.44
CA GLU A 151 -8.73 6.32 23.82
C GLU A 151 -7.84 5.47 24.77
N THR A 152 -6.53 5.64 24.71
CA THR A 152 -5.62 4.97 25.67
C THR A 152 -5.72 5.51 27.08
N PHE A 153 -6.19 6.74 27.29
CA PHE A 153 -6.36 7.32 28.62
C PHE A 153 -7.55 6.71 29.38
N ASP A 154 -8.62 6.37 28.64
CA ASP A 154 -9.86 5.83 29.21
C ASP A 154 -9.86 4.29 29.28
N GLY A 155 -9.07 3.62 28.42
CA GLY A 155 -9.09 2.17 28.22
C GLY A 155 -7.89 1.39 28.81
N GLY A 156 -7.00 2.03 29.61
CA GLY A 156 -5.82 1.35 30.20
C GLY A 156 -4.74 0.96 29.19
N GLY A 157 -4.79 1.48 27.97
CA GLY A 157 -3.75 1.31 26.96
C GLY A 157 -2.53 2.19 27.22
N SER A 158 -1.39 1.87 26.57
CA SER A 158 -0.17 2.68 26.68
C SER A 158 -0.15 3.77 25.61
N SER A 159 -0.32 5.01 26.00
CA SER A 159 -0.15 6.19 25.14
C SER A 159 1.23 6.22 24.46
N LYS A 160 2.24 5.70 25.14
CA LYS A 160 3.59 5.54 24.59
C LYS A 160 3.60 4.59 23.37
N ARG A 161 2.93 3.42 23.47
CA ARG A 161 2.85 2.47 22.34
C ARG A 161 2.06 3.06 21.18
N ALA A 162 0.96 3.78 21.47
CA ALA A 162 0.19 4.46 20.43
C ALA A 162 1.05 5.50 19.69
N LEU A 163 1.82 6.30 20.42
CA LEU A 163 2.75 7.28 19.84
C LEU A 163 3.88 6.62 19.06
N GLU A 164 4.48 5.55 19.62
CA GLU A 164 5.55 4.79 18.97
C GLU A 164 5.12 4.22 17.63
N ARG A 165 3.86 3.78 17.47
CA ARG A 165 3.32 3.30 16.20
C ARG A 165 3.53 4.30 15.06
N TYR A 166 3.29 5.58 15.31
CA TYR A 166 3.39 6.64 14.29
C TYR A 166 4.82 7.17 14.16
N SER A 167 5.56 7.21 15.25
CA SER A 167 6.94 7.70 15.27
C SER A 167 7.93 6.71 14.66
N SER A 168 7.68 5.39 14.80
CA SER A 168 8.65 4.34 14.47
C SER A 168 8.32 3.52 13.22
N CYS A 169 7.12 3.66 12.62
CA CYS A 169 6.83 2.98 11.35
C CYS A 169 7.79 3.44 10.25
N GLU A 170 8.07 2.54 9.28
CA GLU A 170 9.03 2.82 8.24
C GLU A 170 8.51 3.88 7.26
N MET A 171 7.23 3.83 6.92
CA MET A 171 6.55 4.85 6.12
C MET A 171 5.32 5.38 6.87
N LEU A 172 5.21 6.69 7.04
CA LEU A 172 4.02 7.36 7.58
C LEU A 172 3.39 8.25 6.51
N VAL A 173 2.08 8.12 6.33
CA VAL A 173 1.28 9.10 5.60
C VAL A 173 0.37 9.83 6.58
N LEU A 174 0.55 11.14 6.70
CA LEU A 174 -0.31 12.07 7.43
C LEU A 174 -1.24 12.77 6.44
N ASP A 175 -2.45 12.24 6.27
CA ASP A 175 -3.42 12.78 5.33
C ASP A 175 -4.20 13.94 5.94
N ASP A 176 -4.46 14.97 5.12
CA ASP A 176 -5.31 16.13 5.43
C ASP A 176 -4.85 16.96 6.65
N LEU A 177 -3.54 17.14 6.84
CA LEU A 177 -2.99 17.94 7.93
C LEU A 177 -3.45 19.40 7.85
N GLY A 178 -3.85 19.98 9.00
CA GLY A 178 -4.38 21.33 9.13
C GLY A 178 -5.90 21.41 9.13
N LYS A 179 -6.63 20.29 9.08
CA LYS A 179 -8.10 20.25 9.26
C LYS A 179 -8.53 20.04 10.72
N GLU A 180 -7.63 19.55 11.55
CA GLU A 180 -7.88 19.28 12.96
C GLU A 180 -8.07 20.58 13.75
N SER A 181 -8.85 20.50 14.83
CA SER A 181 -8.89 21.53 15.85
C SER A 181 -7.58 21.52 16.61
N SER A 182 -6.80 22.58 16.48
CA SER A 182 -5.54 22.70 17.18
C SER A 182 -5.78 22.96 18.67
N SER A 183 -5.09 22.21 19.52
CA SER A 183 -4.95 22.45 20.95
C SER A 183 -3.46 22.31 21.29
N ARG A 184 -3.04 22.84 22.42
CA ARG A 184 -1.65 22.67 22.87
C ARG A 184 -1.23 21.21 22.90
N TRP A 185 -2.10 20.34 23.43
CA TRP A 185 -1.83 18.90 23.50
C TRP A 185 -1.71 18.26 22.11
N SER A 186 -2.62 18.56 21.17
CA SER A 186 -2.58 18.03 19.81
C SER A 186 -1.33 18.49 19.06
N LEU A 187 -0.93 19.75 19.24
CA LEU A 187 0.25 20.31 18.61
C LEU A 187 1.54 19.68 19.16
N MET A 188 1.64 19.50 20.48
CA MET A 188 2.78 18.82 21.11
C MET A 188 2.86 17.35 20.68
N THR A 189 1.73 16.67 20.57
CA THR A 189 1.67 15.28 20.05
C THR A 189 2.17 15.21 18.62
N LEU A 190 1.70 16.10 17.75
CA LEU A 190 2.15 16.18 16.36
C LEU A 190 3.64 16.48 16.26
N PHE A 191 4.11 17.45 17.06
CA PHE A 191 5.54 17.79 17.16
C PHE A 191 6.38 16.57 17.54
N THR A 192 5.97 15.82 18.55
CA THR A 192 6.69 14.62 19.01
C THR A 192 6.84 13.60 17.88
N ILE A 193 5.76 13.35 17.11
CA ILE A 193 5.81 12.40 15.99
C ILE A 193 6.73 12.93 14.88
N VAL A 194 6.53 14.17 14.43
CA VAL A 194 7.30 14.77 13.35
C VAL A 194 8.78 14.86 13.69
N ASN A 195 9.09 15.25 14.95
CA ASN A 195 10.46 15.36 15.44
C ASN A 195 11.18 13.99 15.45
N ALA A 196 10.53 12.96 16.00
CA ALA A 196 11.11 11.62 16.06
C ALA A 196 11.35 11.05 14.65
N ARG A 197 10.49 11.37 13.68
CA ARG A 197 10.66 10.96 12.29
C ARG A 197 11.76 11.73 11.59
N TYR A 198 11.85 13.03 11.83
CA TYR A 198 12.94 13.89 11.35
C TYR A 198 14.29 13.37 11.84
N GLU A 199 14.45 13.17 13.16
CA GLU A 199 15.70 12.65 13.76
C GLU A 199 16.06 11.25 13.26
N GLY A 200 15.06 10.39 13.07
CA GLY A 200 15.23 9.04 12.57
C GLY A 200 15.35 8.92 11.04
N MET A 201 15.35 10.03 10.30
CA MET A 201 15.37 10.06 8.82
C MET A 201 14.31 9.16 8.18
N ARG A 202 13.09 9.15 8.78
CA ARG A 202 12.03 8.20 8.38
C ARG A 202 11.12 8.78 7.30
N PRO A 203 10.87 8.05 6.21
CA PRO A 203 9.98 8.45 5.12
C PRO A 203 8.61 8.91 5.61
N THR A 204 8.23 10.16 5.29
CA THR A 204 6.97 10.76 5.73
C THR A 204 6.30 11.50 4.58
N VAL A 205 5.08 11.11 4.26
CA VAL A 205 4.24 11.82 3.28
C VAL A 205 3.18 12.61 4.03
N VAL A 206 3.12 13.90 3.78
CA VAL A 206 2.12 14.78 4.39
C VAL A 206 1.24 15.35 3.28
N THR A 207 -0.08 15.28 3.44
CA THR A 207 -0.99 16.01 2.56
C THR A 207 -1.67 17.16 3.28
N SER A 208 -1.90 18.27 2.60
CA SER A 208 -2.59 19.44 3.14
C SER A 208 -3.36 20.22 2.07
N GLN A 209 -4.38 20.97 2.48
CA GLN A 209 -5.01 21.96 1.62
C GLN A 209 -4.22 23.28 1.58
N TYR A 210 -3.30 23.44 2.48
CA TYR A 210 -2.55 24.65 2.75
C TYR A 210 -1.12 24.50 2.25
N THR A 211 -0.53 25.60 1.75
CA THR A 211 0.92 25.70 1.61
C THR A 211 1.59 25.56 2.97
N LEU A 212 2.88 25.26 3.03
CA LEU A 212 3.58 25.08 4.28
C LEU A 212 3.53 26.31 5.18
N SER A 213 3.58 27.52 4.60
CA SER A 213 3.44 28.78 5.35
C SER A 213 2.05 28.98 5.94
N GLN A 214 1.00 28.67 5.15
CA GLN A 214 -0.40 28.70 5.62
C GLN A 214 -0.64 27.65 6.71
N LEU A 215 -0.09 26.43 6.53
CA LEU A 215 -0.17 25.35 7.54
C LEU A 215 0.46 25.78 8.85
N ARG A 216 1.66 26.40 8.81
CA ARG A 216 2.32 26.96 10.00
C ARG A 216 1.42 27.97 10.71
N SER A 217 0.86 28.94 9.96
CA SER A 217 -0.02 29.97 10.55
C SER A 217 -1.26 29.34 11.17
N ARG A 218 -1.83 28.32 10.56
CA ARG A 218 -3.01 27.62 11.06
C ARG A 218 -2.69 26.83 12.34
N LEU A 219 -1.58 26.12 12.38
CA LEU A 219 -1.13 25.40 13.57
C LEU A 219 -0.82 26.36 14.73
N ALA A 220 -0.30 27.56 14.43
CA ALA A 220 0.00 28.59 15.42
C ALA A 220 -1.24 29.28 16.01
N SER A 221 -2.45 29.04 15.47
CA SER A 221 -3.68 29.69 15.94
C SER A 221 -4.04 29.42 17.40
N THR A 222 -3.41 28.45 18.04
CA THR A 222 -3.55 28.10 19.47
C THR A 222 -2.63 28.90 20.41
N GLY A 223 -1.82 29.80 19.88
CA GLY A 223 -0.82 30.56 20.68
C GLY A 223 0.56 29.89 20.75
N GLU A 224 0.73 28.66 20.21
CA GLU A 224 2.00 27.90 20.26
C GLU A 224 2.79 28.11 18.94
N ALA A 225 3.14 29.37 18.63
CA ALA A 225 3.76 29.75 17.37
C ALA A 225 5.14 29.08 17.12
N GLU A 226 5.93 28.92 18.18
CA GLU A 226 7.25 28.29 18.11
C GLU A 226 7.15 26.79 17.76
N THR A 227 6.23 26.07 18.39
CA THR A 227 6.00 24.65 18.11
C THR A 227 5.48 24.45 16.68
N ALA A 228 4.57 25.30 16.22
CA ALA A 228 4.07 25.29 14.86
C ALA A 228 5.19 25.57 13.82
N ALA A 229 6.06 26.53 14.12
CA ALA A 229 7.22 26.84 13.27
C ALA A 229 8.21 25.64 13.24
N ALA A 230 8.44 25.00 14.38
CA ALA A 230 9.30 23.83 14.48
C ALA A 230 8.77 22.63 13.65
N ILE A 231 7.46 22.38 13.67
CA ILE A 231 6.82 21.33 12.84
C ILE A 231 7.02 21.64 11.35
N ALA A 232 6.68 22.88 10.93
CA ALA A 232 6.80 23.29 9.54
C ALA A 232 8.25 23.21 9.03
N SER A 233 9.22 23.63 9.87
CA SER A 233 10.65 23.56 9.54
C SER A 233 11.11 22.13 9.29
N ARG A 234 10.68 21.15 10.12
CA ARG A 234 11.05 19.74 9.94
C ARG A 234 10.43 19.13 8.69
N ILE A 235 9.17 19.45 8.41
CA ILE A 235 8.51 19.05 7.15
C ILE A 235 9.29 19.63 5.95
N ALA A 236 9.63 20.91 5.97
CA ALA A 236 10.41 21.55 4.91
C ALA A 236 11.80 20.91 4.72
N ALA A 237 12.45 20.49 5.80
CA ALA A 237 13.78 19.90 5.75
C ALA A 237 13.79 18.47 5.20
N THR A 238 12.70 17.73 5.34
CA THR A 238 12.67 16.30 4.99
C THR A 238 11.77 15.95 3.80
N CYS A 239 10.82 16.81 3.45
CA CYS A 239 9.84 16.53 2.41
C CYS A 239 10.08 17.39 1.16
N ALA A 240 10.07 16.76 0.00
CA ALA A 240 9.98 17.49 -1.26
C ALA A 240 8.58 18.11 -1.40
N ASP A 241 8.52 19.35 -1.82
CA ASP A 241 7.27 20.10 -2.00
C ASP A 241 6.60 19.70 -3.33
N VAL A 242 5.32 19.30 -3.26
CA VAL A 242 4.52 18.89 -4.41
C VAL A 242 3.19 19.62 -4.40
N GLU A 243 3.07 20.63 -5.24
CA GLU A 243 1.82 21.37 -5.42
C GLU A 243 0.94 20.69 -6.45
N LEU A 244 -0.29 20.33 -6.07
CA LEU A 244 -1.31 19.84 -6.99
C LEU A 244 -2.31 20.93 -7.30
N THR A 245 -2.37 21.30 -8.58
CA THR A 245 -3.32 22.28 -9.11
C THR A 245 -4.36 21.58 -9.99
N GLY A 246 -5.49 22.25 -10.28
CA GLY A 246 -6.49 21.74 -11.20
C GLY A 246 -7.90 21.64 -10.61
N PRO A 247 -8.84 21.09 -11.38
CA PRO A 247 -10.23 20.97 -10.98
C PRO A 247 -10.46 19.88 -9.92
N ASP A 248 -11.59 19.97 -9.24
CA ASP A 248 -12.03 18.90 -8.32
C ASP A 248 -12.41 17.64 -9.12
N LEU A 249 -11.54 16.64 -9.08
CA LEU A 249 -11.68 15.35 -9.77
C LEU A 249 -12.91 14.54 -9.28
N ARG A 250 -13.43 14.84 -8.09
CA ARG A 250 -14.61 14.15 -7.53
C ARG A 250 -15.88 14.54 -8.29
N ARG A 251 -15.98 15.79 -8.76
CA ARG A 251 -17.15 16.30 -9.51
C ARG A 251 -17.28 15.64 -10.88
N GLY A 252 -16.18 15.39 -11.58
CA GLY A 252 -16.20 14.69 -12.88
C GLY A 252 -16.65 13.22 -12.79
N ALA A 253 -16.33 12.53 -11.71
CA ALA A 253 -16.73 11.13 -11.49
C ALA A 253 -18.25 10.98 -11.23
N TRP A 254 -18.91 11.98 -10.62
CA TRP A 254 -20.36 11.98 -10.39
C TRP A 254 -21.13 12.27 -11.68
N GLY A 255 -20.72 13.28 -12.45
CA GLY A 255 -21.36 13.59 -13.74
C GLY A 255 -21.32 12.42 -14.75
N GLN A 256 -20.26 11.62 -14.74
CA GLN A 256 -20.18 10.41 -15.57
C GLN A 256 -21.08 9.27 -15.09
N ARG A 257 -21.33 9.16 -13.77
CA ARG A 257 -22.27 8.17 -13.21
C ARG A 257 -23.70 8.52 -13.53
N ASP A 258 -24.09 9.79 -13.35
CA ASP A 258 -25.44 10.26 -13.69
C ASP A 258 -25.74 10.11 -15.18
N ALA A 259 -24.77 10.39 -16.05
CA ALA A 259 -24.90 10.19 -17.49
C ALA A 259 -24.99 8.69 -17.90
N ARG A 260 -24.44 7.78 -17.11
CA ARG A 260 -24.60 6.30 -17.32
C ARG A 260 -25.95 5.81 -16.82
N LEU A 261 -26.42 6.30 -15.67
CA LEU A 261 -27.74 5.99 -15.14
C LEU A 261 -28.86 6.53 -16.02
N ALA A 262 -28.72 7.76 -16.53
CA ALA A 262 -29.67 8.36 -17.46
C ALA A 262 -29.73 7.64 -18.83
N ARG A 263 -28.64 6.99 -19.27
CA ARG A 263 -28.61 6.18 -20.49
C ARG A 263 -29.14 4.76 -20.30
N GLY A 264 -29.25 4.28 -19.06
CA GLY A 264 -29.77 2.95 -18.72
C GLY A 264 -31.29 2.87 -18.53
N THR A 265 -31.98 3.99 -18.49
CA THR A 265 -33.45 4.10 -18.46
C THR A 265 -33.97 4.41 -19.86
N ASP A 266 -33.97 3.38 -20.74
CA ASP A 266 -34.76 3.40 -21.99
C ASP A 266 -36.23 3.17 -21.65
N PRO A 267 -37.16 4.15 -21.84
CA PRO A 267 -38.59 3.97 -21.59
C PRO A 267 -39.30 3.16 -22.70
N GLY A 268 -38.57 2.37 -23.49
CA GLY A 268 -39.03 1.73 -24.71
C GLY A 268 -39.49 0.28 -24.61
N ARG A 269 -39.96 -0.22 -23.43
CA ARG A 269 -40.67 -1.53 -23.41
C ARG A 269 -41.89 -1.47 -22.49
N GLY A 270 -43.04 -1.22 -23.08
CA GLY A 270 -44.31 -1.34 -22.35
C GLY A 270 -45.53 -0.73 -23.05
N ARG A 271 -45.72 -0.99 -24.34
CA ARG A 271 -47.04 -0.90 -24.99
C ARG A 271 -47.32 -2.19 -25.72
N SER A 272 -47.71 -3.23 -25.06
CA SER A 272 -48.49 -4.33 -25.64
C SER A 272 -49.97 -4.03 -25.46
N ARG A 273 -50.61 -3.93 -26.59
CA ARG A 273 -52.03 -3.87 -26.81
C ARG A 273 -52.83 -4.78 -25.87
N LEU A 274 -53.83 -4.24 -25.23
CA LEU A 274 -55.06 -4.94 -24.88
C LEU A 274 -56.19 -4.19 -25.58
N ASP A 275 -56.37 -4.52 -26.88
CA ASP A 275 -57.66 -4.38 -27.57
C ASP A 275 -58.47 -5.67 -27.31
N GLY A 276 -59.67 -5.51 -26.91
CA GLY A 276 -60.76 -6.48 -27.09
C GLY A 276 -61.25 -7.18 -25.83
N PHE A 277 -62.34 -6.70 -25.29
CA PHE A 277 -63.63 -7.43 -25.15
C PHE A 277 -64.67 -6.52 -24.50
N ARG A 278 -65.70 -6.26 -25.28
CA ARG A 278 -67.10 -5.84 -25.01
C ARG A 278 -67.46 -5.44 -23.60
#